data_3cd3e02e46d1c10ad1a642996e340b25
#
_entry.id   3cd3e02e46d1c10ad1a642996e340b25
#
_cell.length_a   1.000
_cell.length_b   1.000
_cell.length_c   1.000
_cell.angle_alpha   90.00
_cell.angle_beta   90.00
_cell.angle_gamma   90.00
#
_symmetry.space_group_name_H-M   'P 1'
#
loop_
_entity.id
_entity.type
_entity.pdbx_description
1 polymer ?
#
loop_
_entity_poly.entity_id
_entity_poly.type
_entity_poly.pdbx_seq_one_letter_code
_entity_poly.pdbx_strand_id
1 'polypeptide(L)'
;GRMAMNDYETVALIAGGHTFGKCHGAGDDGLVGVGPEDAPMEQQQFGWKSGFGKGMGRDAITSGLEGPWTKNPAQWDNGYFENLFKYEYELVKSPAGAYQWHPVDLEEENHAPDVEDPNLKVTTIMLTSDLALREDPEYRKVSLHFKDNPDEFADAFARAWFKLLHRDMGPKNRYLGPEVPKEDLIWQDPVPAGNSDYDVAKAKELINGCDLSIQEMIEVAWASAS
;
A
#
# COMPACT_ATOMS: atom_id res chain seq x y z
N GLY A 1 14.83 -2.24 6.17
CA GLY A 1 15.42 -1.40 7.23
C GLY A 1 14.50 -0.31 7.73
N ARG A 2 14.06 0.64 6.88
CA ARG A 2 13.25 1.80 7.33
C ARG A 2 11.90 1.42 7.94
N MET A 3 11.27 0.35 7.45
CA MET A 3 10.00 -0.14 7.99
C MET A 3 10.19 -1.21 9.07
N ALA A 4 11.43 -1.43 9.52
CA ALA A 4 11.81 -2.44 10.52
C ALA A 4 11.31 -3.85 10.17
N MET A 5 11.21 -4.17 8.87
CA MET A 5 10.82 -5.48 8.37
C MET A 5 12.04 -6.32 8.00
N ASN A 6 12.00 -7.59 8.36
CA ASN A 6 12.94 -8.59 7.89
C ASN A 6 12.55 -9.10 6.49
N ASP A 7 13.33 -10.01 5.91
CA ASP A 7 13.08 -10.53 4.56
C ASP A 7 11.75 -11.27 4.46
N TYR A 8 11.37 -12.03 5.48
CA TYR A 8 10.11 -12.76 5.55
C TYR A 8 8.91 -11.80 5.52
N GLU A 9 8.93 -10.77 6.36
CA GLU A 9 7.91 -9.71 6.40
C GLU A 9 7.88 -8.88 5.11
N THR A 10 9.06 -8.61 4.53
CA THR A 10 9.18 -7.84 3.28
C THR A 10 8.56 -8.58 2.11
N VAL A 11 8.86 -9.87 1.94
CA VAL A 11 8.26 -10.70 0.89
C VAL A 11 6.76 -10.83 1.09
N ALA A 12 6.32 -11.09 2.33
CA ALA A 12 4.90 -11.20 2.66
C ALA A 12 4.15 -9.90 2.33
N LEU A 13 4.70 -8.74 2.69
CA LEU A 13 4.07 -7.43 2.45
C LEU A 13 3.95 -7.13 0.96
N ILE A 14 5.03 -7.32 0.20
CA ILE A 14 5.02 -7.04 -1.25
C ILE A 14 4.06 -7.98 -1.96
N ALA A 15 4.24 -9.28 -1.81
CA ALA A 15 3.44 -10.29 -2.50
C ALA A 15 1.95 -10.23 -2.11
N GLY A 16 1.65 -10.03 -0.82
CA GLY A 16 0.28 -9.92 -0.33
C GLY A 16 -0.40 -8.64 -0.81
N GLY A 17 0.31 -7.51 -0.79
CA GLY A 17 -0.18 -6.25 -1.33
C GLY A 17 -0.45 -6.32 -2.83
N HIS A 18 0.46 -6.93 -3.59
CA HIS A 18 0.35 -7.09 -5.03
C HIS A 18 -0.64 -8.18 -5.47
N THR A 19 -1.15 -9.00 -4.56
CA THR A 19 -2.29 -9.88 -4.82
C THR A 19 -3.55 -9.09 -5.20
N PHE A 20 -3.69 -7.88 -4.67
CA PHE A 20 -4.86 -7.02 -4.86
C PHE A 20 -4.61 -5.83 -5.78
N GLY A 21 -5.66 -5.44 -6.50
CA GLY A 21 -5.69 -4.19 -7.25
C GLY A 21 -4.81 -4.16 -8.48
N LYS A 22 -4.60 -2.95 -8.98
CA LYS A 22 -3.73 -2.66 -10.13
C LYS A 22 -3.08 -1.29 -9.98
N CYS A 23 -1.97 -1.09 -10.67
CA CYS A 23 -1.41 0.23 -10.93
C CYS A 23 -2.14 0.91 -12.10
N HIS A 24 -2.17 2.23 -12.06
CA HIS A 24 -2.82 3.07 -13.06
C HIS A 24 -1.82 4.02 -13.72
N GLY A 25 -1.60 3.82 -15.00
CA GLY A 25 -0.70 4.59 -15.85
C GLY A 25 -1.15 4.52 -17.31
N ALA A 26 -2.47 4.62 -17.52
CA ALA A 26 -3.13 4.39 -18.81
C ALA A 26 -2.94 5.52 -19.84
N GLY A 27 -2.35 6.65 -19.46
CA GLY A 27 -2.09 7.79 -20.31
C GLY A 27 -0.74 8.44 -20.05
N ASP A 28 -0.38 9.41 -20.86
CA ASP A 28 0.88 10.16 -20.78
C ASP A 28 1.00 10.90 -19.44
N ASP A 29 2.17 10.85 -18.81
CA ASP A 29 2.45 11.49 -17.52
C ASP A 29 2.35 13.03 -17.58
N GLY A 30 2.53 13.64 -18.75
CA GLY A 30 2.30 15.07 -18.97
C GLY A 30 0.86 15.52 -18.76
N LEU A 31 -0.10 14.60 -18.65
CA LEU A 31 -1.49 14.88 -18.31
C LEU A 31 -1.75 14.94 -16.80
N VAL A 32 -0.78 14.57 -15.97
CA VAL A 32 -0.85 14.70 -14.52
C VAL A 32 -0.53 16.13 -14.13
N GLY A 33 -1.39 16.73 -13.29
CA GLY A 33 -1.20 18.09 -12.78
C GLY A 33 -0.07 18.17 -11.75
N VAL A 34 0.08 19.35 -11.17
CA VAL A 34 1.07 19.60 -10.10
C VAL A 34 0.82 18.69 -8.88
N GLY A 35 1.86 18.44 -8.10
CA GLY A 35 1.75 17.68 -6.87
C GLY A 35 0.75 18.31 -5.88
N PRO A 36 0.18 17.52 -4.95
CA PRO A 36 -0.82 18.02 -4.00
C PRO A 36 -0.36 19.24 -3.20
N GLU A 37 0.93 19.33 -2.89
CA GLU A 37 1.53 20.43 -2.12
C GLU A 37 1.57 21.76 -2.89
N ASP A 38 1.67 21.69 -4.22
CA ASP A 38 1.70 22.84 -5.12
C ASP A 38 0.32 23.17 -5.73
N ALA A 39 -0.67 22.32 -5.44
CA ALA A 39 -2.02 22.50 -5.95
C ALA A 39 -2.77 23.61 -5.19
N PRO A 40 -3.76 24.27 -5.82
CA PRO A 40 -4.68 25.16 -5.13
C PRO A 40 -5.36 24.45 -3.95
N MET A 41 -5.68 25.20 -2.89
CA MET A 41 -6.21 24.66 -1.65
C MET A 41 -7.46 23.77 -1.84
N GLU A 42 -8.32 24.12 -2.78
CA GLU A 42 -9.52 23.33 -3.11
C GLU A 42 -9.24 22.00 -3.81
N GLN A 43 -8.01 21.78 -4.26
CA GLN A 43 -7.58 20.52 -4.89
C GLN A 43 -6.68 19.67 -3.99
N GLN A 44 -6.14 20.24 -2.93
CA GLN A 44 -5.37 19.48 -1.94
C GLN A 44 -6.27 18.42 -1.30
N GLN A 45 -5.73 17.32 -0.85
CA GLN A 45 -6.43 16.15 -0.29
C GLN A 45 -7.12 15.21 -1.31
N PHE A 46 -7.25 15.62 -2.58
CA PHE A 46 -7.89 14.79 -3.62
C PHE A 46 -6.88 14.08 -4.54
N GLY A 47 -5.59 14.17 -4.21
CA GLY A 47 -4.50 13.62 -5.03
C GLY A 47 -4.18 14.53 -6.22
N TRP A 48 -3.55 13.95 -7.24
CA TRP A 48 -3.19 14.70 -8.45
C TRP A 48 -4.38 14.90 -9.36
N LYS A 49 -4.51 16.11 -9.89
CA LYS A 49 -5.44 16.37 -10.97
C LYS A 49 -4.94 15.66 -12.23
N SER A 50 -5.79 14.86 -12.86
CA SER A 50 -5.50 14.23 -14.15
C SER A 50 -6.33 14.85 -15.26
N GLY A 51 -5.68 15.13 -16.39
CA GLY A 51 -6.33 15.56 -17.65
C GLY A 51 -6.62 14.39 -18.59
N PHE A 52 -6.29 13.14 -18.20
CA PHE A 52 -6.52 11.98 -19.04
C PHE A 52 -7.94 11.44 -18.87
N GLY A 53 -8.71 11.40 -19.98
CA GLY A 53 -10.07 10.86 -20.00
C GLY A 53 -10.96 11.42 -18.88
N LYS A 54 -11.51 10.53 -18.04
CA LYS A 54 -12.32 10.88 -16.87
C LYS A 54 -11.49 11.21 -15.63
N GLY A 55 -10.18 10.94 -15.64
CA GLY A 55 -9.28 11.06 -14.49
C GLY A 55 -9.53 10.03 -13.37
N MET A 56 -10.34 9.02 -13.61
CA MET A 56 -10.72 7.98 -12.64
C MET A 56 -10.95 6.64 -13.34
N GLY A 57 -11.03 5.58 -12.56
CA GLY A 57 -11.19 4.22 -13.08
C GLY A 57 -10.01 3.85 -13.99
N ARG A 58 -10.28 3.35 -15.19
CA ARG A 58 -9.22 3.03 -16.16
C ARG A 58 -8.38 4.22 -16.60
N ASP A 59 -8.93 5.43 -16.48
CA ASP A 59 -8.26 6.67 -16.88
C ASP A 59 -7.44 7.29 -15.72
N ALA A 60 -7.33 6.65 -14.58
CA ALA A 60 -6.50 7.13 -13.49
C ALA A 60 -5.01 7.03 -13.85
N ILE A 61 -4.22 8.01 -13.43
CA ILE A 61 -2.75 7.99 -13.49
C ILE A 61 -2.25 8.26 -12.08
N THR A 62 -1.70 7.24 -11.40
CA THR A 62 -1.27 7.34 -10.01
C THR A 62 0.22 7.05 -9.83
N SER A 63 0.71 5.94 -10.36
CA SER A 63 2.10 5.51 -10.23
C SER A 63 2.88 5.55 -11.55
N GLY A 64 2.20 5.79 -12.65
CA GLY A 64 2.73 5.65 -14.00
C GLY A 64 2.84 4.21 -14.50
N LEU A 65 2.79 3.22 -13.64
CA LEU A 65 2.73 1.81 -13.99
C LEU A 65 1.29 1.42 -14.36
N GLU A 66 1.08 0.49 -15.29
CA GLU A 66 -0.26 0.11 -15.73
C GLU A 66 -0.44 -1.40 -15.73
N GLY A 67 -1.35 -1.89 -14.91
CA GLY A 67 -1.78 -3.27 -14.88
C GLY A 67 -1.84 -3.88 -13.48
N PRO A 68 -2.56 -5.00 -13.34
CA PRO A 68 -2.59 -5.84 -12.14
C PRO A 68 -1.45 -6.86 -12.15
N TRP A 69 -1.14 -7.45 -10.99
CA TRP A 69 -0.14 -8.54 -10.89
C TRP A 69 -0.74 -9.93 -11.06
N THR A 70 -2.06 -10.04 -10.84
CA THR A 70 -2.78 -11.32 -10.88
C THR A 70 -4.02 -11.23 -11.76
N LYS A 71 -4.53 -12.38 -12.17
CA LYS A 71 -5.80 -12.47 -12.93
C LYS A 71 -7.04 -12.20 -12.07
N ASN A 72 -6.90 -12.24 -10.75
CA ASN A 72 -7.99 -12.04 -9.78
C ASN A 72 -7.70 -10.85 -8.83
N PRO A 73 -7.60 -9.61 -9.34
CA PRO A 73 -7.12 -8.47 -8.56
C PRO A 73 -8.07 -8.02 -7.43
N ALA A 74 -9.26 -8.60 -7.34
CA ALA A 74 -10.23 -8.34 -6.26
C ALA A 74 -10.35 -9.50 -5.25
N GLN A 75 -9.45 -10.49 -5.32
CA GLN A 75 -9.54 -11.69 -4.51
C GLN A 75 -8.18 -12.07 -3.94
N TRP A 76 -8.16 -12.56 -2.69
CA TRP A 76 -6.98 -13.19 -2.12
C TRP A 76 -6.78 -14.59 -2.71
N ASP A 77 -5.62 -14.80 -3.31
CA ASP A 77 -5.16 -16.11 -3.77
C ASP A 77 -3.62 -16.15 -3.86
N ASN A 78 -3.06 -17.25 -4.33
CA ASN A 78 -1.61 -17.41 -4.48
C ASN A 78 -1.10 -17.07 -5.90
N GLY A 79 -1.95 -16.46 -6.73
CA GLY A 79 -1.68 -16.15 -8.13
C GLY A 79 -0.47 -15.26 -8.37
N TYR A 80 -0.11 -14.40 -7.39
CA TYR A 80 1.10 -13.59 -7.49
C TYR A 80 2.37 -14.46 -7.61
N PHE A 81 2.57 -15.41 -6.70
CA PHE A 81 3.73 -16.30 -6.75
C PHE A 81 3.67 -17.29 -7.92
N GLU A 82 2.47 -17.73 -8.29
CA GLU A 82 2.28 -18.56 -9.48
C GLU A 82 2.79 -17.83 -10.72
N ASN A 83 2.38 -16.59 -10.95
CA ASN A 83 2.84 -15.76 -12.06
C ASN A 83 4.34 -15.48 -11.98
N LEU A 84 4.84 -15.07 -10.81
CA LEU A 84 6.24 -14.71 -10.61
C LEU A 84 7.21 -15.81 -11.03
N PHE A 85 6.86 -17.09 -10.76
CA PHE A 85 7.72 -18.24 -11.03
C PHE A 85 7.40 -18.98 -12.33
N LYS A 86 6.21 -18.74 -12.92
CA LYS A 86 5.79 -19.44 -14.13
C LYS A 86 6.34 -18.82 -15.41
N TYR A 87 6.38 -17.48 -15.47
CA TYR A 87 6.70 -16.78 -16.71
C TYR A 87 8.13 -16.23 -16.74
N GLU A 88 8.66 -16.12 -17.95
CA GLU A 88 9.72 -15.18 -18.27
C GLU A 88 9.11 -13.79 -18.49
N TYR A 89 9.92 -12.75 -18.29
CA TYR A 89 9.43 -11.38 -18.34
C TYR A 89 10.27 -10.52 -19.27
N GLU A 90 9.64 -9.66 -20.03
CA GLU A 90 10.28 -8.65 -20.86
C GLU A 90 10.03 -7.24 -20.33
N LEU A 91 11.04 -6.37 -20.42
CA LEU A 91 10.96 -4.98 -19.97
C LEU A 91 10.22 -4.15 -21.02
N VAL A 92 9.14 -3.49 -20.61
CA VAL A 92 8.32 -2.63 -21.46
C VAL A 92 8.10 -1.28 -20.80
N LYS A 93 7.52 -0.34 -21.54
CA LYS A 93 7.01 0.92 -20.99
C LYS A 93 5.49 0.89 -20.95
N SER A 94 4.95 1.38 -19.83
CA SER A 94 3.52 1.69 -19.72
C SER A 94 3.13 2.84 -20.66
N PRO A 95 1.84 3.10 -20.89
CA PRO A 95 1.39 4.28 -21.63
C PRO A 95 1.84 5.60 -20.99
N ALA A 96 2.00 5.68 -19.68
CA ALA A 96 2.55 6.81 -18.96
C ALA A 96 4.09 6.92 -19.05
N GLY A 97 4.76 5.96 -19.69
CA GLY A 97 6.21 5.97 -19.88
C GLY A 97 7.05 5.32 -18.80
N ALA A 98 6.43 4.77 -17.73
CA ALA A 98 7.13 4.06 -16.68
C ALA A 98 7.58 2.65 -17.12
N TYR A 99 8.73 2.21 -16.64
CA TYR A 99 9.24 0.86 -16.91
C TYR A 99 8.54 -0.19 -16.04
N GLN A 100 8.07 -1.24 -16.68
CA GLN A 100 7.44 -2.39 -16.05
C GLN A 100 7.77 -3.67 -16.83
N TRP A 101 7.42 -4.82 -16.27
CA TRP A 101 7.71 -6.11 -16.86
C TRP A 101 6.42 -6.83 -17.22
N HIS A 102 6.32 -7.30 -18.46
CA HIS A 102 5.21 -8.12 -18.92
C HIS A 102 5.63 -9.58 -19.04
N PRO A 103 4.74 -10.53 -18.67
CA PRO A 103 5.00 -11.93 -18.90
C PRO A 103 5.03 -12.23 -20.40
N VAL A 104 6.02 -13.05 -20.81
CA VAL A 104 6.11 -13.57 -22.18
C VAL A 104 5.16 -14.74 -22.30
N ASP A 105 4.42 -14.79 -23.42
CA ASP A 105 3.48 -15.88 -23.75
C ASP A 105 2.41 -16.12 -22.66
N LEU A 106 1.86 -15.03 -22.10
CA LEU A 106 0.77 -15.12 -21.12
C LEU A 106 -0.46 -15.78 -21.76
N GLU A 107 -0.90 -16.89 -21.17
CA GLU A 107 -2.11 -17.58 -21.63
C GLU A 107 -3.35 -16.70 -21.42
N GLU A 108 -4.32 -16.79 -22.34
CA GLU A 108 -5.53 -15.96 -22.33
C GLU A 108 -6.30 -16.04 -21.00
N GLU A 109 -6.35 -17.22 -20.40
CA GLU A 109 -7.03 -17.47 -19.11
C GLU A 109 -6.35 -16.82 -17.90
N ASN A 110 -5.09 -16.38 -18.05
CA ASN A 110 -4.31 -15.72 -17.02
C ASN A 110 -4.27 -14.19 -17.16
N HIS A 111 -4.94 -13.64 -18.18
CA HIS A 111 -5.20 -12.23 -18.26
C HIS A 111 -6.23 -11.80 -17.19
N ALA A 112 -6.06 -10.60 -16.66
CA ALA A 112 -6.99 -10.01 -15.70
C ALA A 112 -8.15 -9.30 -16.41
N PRO A 113 -9.28 -9.12 -15.74
CA PRO A 113 -10.33 -8.25 -16.25
C PRO A 113 -9.89 -6.77 -16.20
N ASP A 114 -10.40 -5.98 -17.14
CA ASP A 114 -10.29 -4.52 -17.06
C ASP A 114 -11.06 -3.98 -15.85
N VAL A 115 -10.65 -2.82 -15.34
CA VAL A 115 -11.22 -2.22 -14.13
C VAL A 115 -12.68 -1.77 -14.28
N GLU A 116 -13.13 -1.45 -15.49
CA GLU A 116 -14.50 -1.00 -15.76
C GLU A 116 -15.31 -1.99 -16.59
N ASP A 117 -14.67 -2.79 -17.45
CA ASP A 117 -15.35 -3.77 -18.30
C ASP A 117 -14.76 -5.17 -18.11
N PRO A 118 -15.44 -6.06 -17.39
CA PRO A 118 -14.94 -7.41 -17.13
C PRO A 118 -14.83 -8.29 -18.39
N ASN A 119 -15.41 -7.88 -19.52
CA ASN A 119 -15.25 -8.59 -20.78
C ASN A 119 -13.95 -8.24 -21.52
N LEU A 120 -13.33 -7.12 -21.17
CA LEU A 120 -12.01 -6.76 -21.64
C LEU A 120 -10.94 -7.43 -20.77
N LYS A 121 -9.91 -7.93 -21.42
CA LYS A 121 -8.77 -8.58 -20.77
C LYS A 121 -7.53 -7.72 -20.89
N VAL A 122 -6.79 -7.64 -19.80
CA VAL A 122 -5.53 -6.90 -19.72
C VAL A 122 -4.41 -7.83 -19.25
N THR A 123 -3.20 -7.57 -19.70
CA THR A 123 -2.03 -8.34 -19.26
C THR A 123 -1.74 -8.08 -17.79
N THR A 124 -1.13 -9.06 -17.12
CA THR A 124 -0.54 -8.85 -15.80
C THR A 124 0.84 -8.21 -15.92
N ILE A 125 1.34 -7.66 -14.84
CA ILE A 125 2.64 -7.00 -14.77
C ILE A 125 3.47 -7.51 -13.60
N MET A 126 4.78 -7.29 -13.68
CA MET A 126 5.70 -7.31 -12.53
C MET A 126 6.54 -6.03 -12.53
N LEU A 127 6.97 -5.63 -11.34
CA LEU A 127 7.96 -4.58 -11.15
C LEU A 127 9.36 -5.18 -11.03
N THR A 128 10.38 -4.36 -11.19
CA THR A 128 11.77 -4.80 -10.93
C THR A 128 11.93 -5.29 -9.48
N SER A 129 11.22 -4.68 -8.53
CA SER A 129 11.19 -5.13 -7.13
C SER A 129 10.51 -6.48 -6.95
N ASP A 130 9.51 -6.81 -7.77
CA ASP A 130 8.86 -8.14 -7.76
C ASP A 130 9.83 -9.21 -8.28
N LEU A 131 10.50 -8.94 -9.40
CA LEU A 131 11.48 -9.87 -9.94
C LEU A 131 12.64 -10.09 -8.97
N ALA A 132 13.01 -9.09 -8.16
CA ALA A 132 14.00 -9.26 -7.10
C ALA A 132 13.58 -10.34 -6.08
N LEU A 133 12.28 -10.52 -5.83
CA LEU A 133 11.80 -11.61 -4.96
C LEU A 133 12.04 -13.01 -5.54
N ARG A 134 12.24 -13.10 -6.85
CA ARG A 134 12.61 -14.33 -7.56
C ARG A 134 14.12 -14.48 -7.70
N GLU A 135 14.82 -13.40 -7.99
CA GLU A 135 16.24 -13.44 -8.40
C GLU A 135 17.20 -13.40 -7.21
N ASP A 136 16.88 -12.68 -6.13
CA ASP A 136 17.69 -12.67 -4.93
C ASP A 136 17.55 -14.01 -4.19
N PRO A 137 18.66 -14.68 -3.82
CA PRO A 137 18.62 -16.02 -3.23
C PRO A 137 17.87 -16.10 -1.89
N GLU A 138 17.95 -15.07 -1.06
CA GLU A 138 17.29 -15.08 0.25
C GLU A 138 15.79 -14.79 0.11
N TYR A 139 15.41 -13.80 -0.69
CA TYR A 139 14.00 -13.55 -1.01
C TYR A 139 13.36 -14.73 -1.75
N ARG A 140 14.09 -15.37 -2.66
CA ARG A 140 13.60 -16.54 -3.41
C ARG A 140 13.20 -17.68 -2.48
N LYS A 141 13.99 -17.96 -1.44
CA LYS A 141 13.66 -19.01 -0.45
C LYS A 141 12.32 -18.74 0.21
N VAL A 142 12.10 -17.49 0.64
CA VAL A 142 10.85 -17.08 1.28
C VAL A 142 9.70 -17.11 0.29
N SER A 143 9.90 -16.64 -0.92
CA SER A 143 8.88 -16.61 -1.98
C SER A 143 8.41 -18.02 -2.36
N LEU A 144 9.33 -18.98 -2.51
CA LEU A 144 9.01 -20.37 -2.76
C LEU A 144 8.30 -21.01 -1.56
N HIS A 145 8.75 -20.69 -0.33
CA HIS A 145 8.09 -21.16 0.87
C HIS A 145 6.62 -20.72 0.92
N PHE A 146 6.33 -19.45 0.68
CA PHE A 146 4.98 -18.92 0.65
C PHE A 146 4.14 -19.47 -0.51
N LYS A 147 4.76 -19.68 -1.66
CA LYS A 147 4.11 -20.34 -2.80
C LYS A 147 3.59 -21.74 -2.42
N ASP A 148 4.37 -22.50 -1.66
CA ASP A 148 4.04 -23.87 -1.27
C ASP A 148 3.20 -23.95 0.02
N ASN A 149 3.11 -22.83 0.81
CA ASN A 149 2.41 -22.76 2.08
C ASN A 149 1.48 -21.52 2.14
N PRO A 150 0.35 -21.52 1.40
CA PRO A 150 -0.52 -20.36 1.25
C PRO A 150 -1.15 -19.88 2.56
N ASP A 151 -1.41 -20.75 3.51
CA ASP A 151 -1.97 -20.37 4.83
C ASP A 151 -0.94 -19.59 5.66
N GLU A 152 0.33 -19.99 5.61
CA GLU A 152 1.42 -19.24 6.27
C GLU A 152 1.64 -17.90 5.60
N PHE A 153 1.52 -17.84 4.27
CA PHE A 153 1.57 -16.58 3.53
C PHE A 153 0.46 -15.62 3.96
N ALA A 154 -0.76 -16.10 4.12
CA ALA A 154 -1.88 -15.28 4.55
C ALA A 154 -1.66 -14.70 5.97
N ASP A 155 -1.21 -15.51 6.92
CA ASP A 155 -0.89 -15.04 8.28
C ASP A 155 0.29 -14.06 8.27
N ALA A 156 1.35 -14.37 7.52
CA ALA A 156 2.52 -13.51 7.40
C ALA A 156 2.17 -12.14 6.79
N PHE A 157 1.33 -12.11 5.76
CA PHE A 157 0.85 -10.86 5.16
C PHE A 157 0.00 -10.07 6.14
N ALA A 158 -0.95 -10.69 6.82
CA ALA A 158 -1.79 -10.01 7.81
C ALA A 158 -0.95 -9.34 8.91
N ARG A 159 0.08 -10.04 9.42
CA ARG A 159 1.01 -9.51 10.44
C ARG A 159 1.89 -8.39 9.90
N ALA A 160 2.44 -8.54 8.70
CA ALA A 160 3.28 -7.52 8.08
C ALA A 160 2.46 -6.26 7.74
N TRP A 161 1.24 -6.41 7.26
CA TRP A 161 0.31 -5.32 7.01
C TRP A 161 -0.06 -4.57 8.29
N PHE A 162 -0.39 -5.31 9.35
CA PHE A 162 -0.66 -4.71 10.67
C PHE A 162 0.56 -3.96 11.21
N LYS A 163 1.76 -4.55 11.11
CA LYS A 163 3.01 -3.89 11.50
C LYS A 163 3.25 -2.59 10.72
N LEU A 164 2.95 -2.57 9.44
CA LEU A 164 3.04 -1.36 8.63
C LEU A 164 2.08 -0.27 9.10
N LEU A 165 0.81 -0.63 9.30
CA LEU A 165 -0.26 0.33 9.58
C LEU A 165 -0.29 0.81 11.03
N HIS A 166 0.12 -0.01 12.00
CA HIS A 166 0.00 0.34 13.43
C HIS A 166 0.74 1.62 13.79
N ARG A 167 1.76 2.00 13.03
CA ARG A 167 2.53 3.23 13.22
C ARG A 167 1.68 4.48 13.17
N ASP A 168 0.59 4.42 12.40
CA ASP A 168 -0.33 5.54 12.17
C ASP A 168 -1.66 5.36 12.93
N MET A 169 -1.83 4.25 13.66
CA MET A 169 -3.11 3.88 14.29
C MET A 169 -3.24 4.33 15.74
N GLY A 170 -2.16 4.74 16.38
CA GLY A 170 -2.14 5.01 17.82
C GLY A 170 -2.21 3.71 18.66
N PRO A 171 -2.44 3.84 19.98
CA PRO A 171 -2.38 2.71 20.90
C PRO A 171 -3.53 1.72 20.71
N LYS A 172 -3.24 0.43 20.91
CA LYS A 172 -4.19 -0.68 20.75
C LYS A 172 -5.48 -0.51 21.54
N ASN A 173 -5.43 0.11 22.71
CA ASN A 173 -6.62 0.35 23.55
C ASN A 173 -7.63 1.34 22.92
N ARG A 174 -7.28 1.97 21.80
CA ARG A 174 -8.18 2.82 21.01
C ARG A 174 -8.71 2.15 19.75
N TYR A 175 -8.30 0.91 19.47
CA TYR A 175 -8.82 0.17 18.33
C TYR A 175 -10.27 -0.22 18.60
N LEU A 176 -11.08 -0.22 17.54
CA LEU A 176 -12.52 -0.47 17.62
C LEU A 176 -12.88 -1.67 16.74
N GLY A 177 -13.90 -2.39 17.20
CA GLY A 177 -14.51 -3.49 16.44
C GLY A 177 -14.11 -4.88 16.93
N PRO A 178 -14.78 -5.92 16.38
CA PRO A 178 -14.59 -7.29 16.81
C PRO A 178 -13.27 -7.92 16.37
N GLU A 179 -12.65 -7.35 15.33
CA GLU A 179 -11.42 -7.86 14.69
C GLU A 179 -10.14 -7.34 15.36
N VAL A 180 -10.25 -6.57 16.46
CA VAL A 180 -9.06 -6.10 17.19
C VAL A 180 -8.25 -7.28 17.67
N PRO A 181 -6.95 -7.39 17.30
CA PRO A 181 -6.11 -8.49 17.71
C PRO A 181 -5.99 -8.56 19.24
N LYS A 182 -6.17 -9.75 19.82
CA LYS A 182 -6.00 -9.98 21.27
C LYS A 182 -4.53 -9.99 21.67
N GLU A 183 -3.68 -10.43 20.77
CA GLU A 183 -2.25 -10.55 20.93
C GLU A 183 -1.57 -9.18 20.96
N ASP A 184 -0.59 -9.00 21.84
CA ASP A 184 0.34 -7.87 21.79
C ASP A 184 1.63 -8.34 21.12
N LEU A 185 1.97 -7.70 20.00
CA LEU A 185 3.15 -8.06 19.23
C LEU A 185 4.38 -7.30 19.74
N ILE A 186 5.55 -7.92 19.65
CA ILE A 186 6.80 -7.38 20.20
C ILE A 186 7.18 -5.98 19.68
N TRP A 187 6.72 -5.64 18.50
CA TRP A 187 6.98 -4.35 17.85
C TRP A 187 5.94 -3.27 18.19
N GLN A 188 4.90 -3.60 18.96
CA GLN A 188 3.93 -2.62 19.45
C GLN A 188 4.50 -1.92 20.69
N ASP A 189 4.50 -0.60 20.67
CA ASP A 189 4.92 0.17 21.82
C ASP A 189 3.89 0.07 22.95
N PRO A 190 4.29 -0.29 24.18
CA PRO A 190 3.39 -0.25 25.30
C PRO A 190 3.03 1.21 25.61
N VAL A 191 1.75 1.53 25.52
CA VAL A 191 1.25 2.84 25.95
C VAL A 191 0.88 2.75 27.41
N PRO A 192 1.49 3.56 28.31
CA PRO A 192 1.12 3.63 29.70
C PRO A 192 -0.37 3.97 29.85
N ALA A 193 -1.00 3.42 30.87
CA ALA A 193 -2.37 3.80 31.20
C ALA A 193 -2.42 5.32 31.40
N GLY A 194 -3.32 5.99 30.67
CA GLY A 194 -3.51 7.43 30.83
C GLY A 194 -4.04 7.76 32.23
N ASN A 195 -3.80 8.97 32.70
CA ASN A 195 -4.47 9.47 33.88
C ASN A 195 -5.93 9.80 33.52
N SER A 196 -6.87 9.03 34.04
CA SER A 196 -8.31 9.27 33.85
C SER A 196 -8.86 10.30 34.84
N ASP A 197 -8.10 10.64 35.88
CA ASP A 197 -8.47 11.58 36.92
C ASP A 197 -7.78 12.93 36.70
N TYR A 198 -8.23 13.65 35.66
CA TYR A 198 -7.78 15.02 35.42
C TYR A 198 -8.97 15.93 35.11
N ASP A 199 -8.81 17.19 35.53
CA ASP A 199 -9.80 18.24 35.32
C ASP A 199 -9.73 18.77 33.88
N VAL A 200 -10.68 18.34 33.05
CA VAL A 200 -10.79 18.79 31.65
C VAL A 200 -11.01 20.28 31.53
N ALA A 201 -11.78 20.90 32.47
CA ALA A 201 -12.04 22.33 32.43
C ALA A 201 -10.78 23.14 32.69
N LYS A 202 -10.01 22.74 33.71
CA LYS A 202 -8.72 23.32 34.01
C LYS A 202 -7.69 23.14 32.90
N ALA A 203 -7.66 21.99 32.27
CA ALA A 203 -6.78 21.74 31.11
C ALA A 203 -7.10 22.69 29.95
N LYS A 204 -8.39 22.87 29.65
CA LYS A 204 -8.85 23.83 28.63
C LYS A 204 -8.53 25.28 28.99
N GLU A 205 -8.68 25.65 30.26
CA GLU A 205 -8.32 26.97 30.74
C GLU A 205 -6.82 27.26 30.55
N LEU A 206 -5.97 26.30 30.87
CA LEU A 206 -4.52 26.40 30.68
C LEU A 206 -4.15 26.54 29.20
N ILE A 207 -4.76 25.76 28.34
CA ILE A 207 -4.55 25.82 26.86
C ILE A 207 -5.00 27.20 26.32
N ASN A 208 -6.17 27.67 26.73
CA ASN A 208 -6.70 28.96 26.28
C ASN A 208 -5.93 30.13 26.85
N GLY A 209 -5.29 29.95 27.98
CA GLY A 209 -4.47 31.01 28.66
C GLY A 209 -2.99 30.94 28.28
N CYS A 210 -2.55 30.03 27.42
CA CYS A 210 -1.17 30.03 26.96
C CYS A 210 -0.96 31.11 25.89
N ASP A 211 0.23 31.71 25.88
CA ASP A 211 0.59 32.78 24.93
C ASP A 211 0.98 32.23 23.53
N LEU A 212 0.58 31.00 23.19
CA LEU A 212 0.85 30.38 21.90
C LEU A 212 -0.22 30.75 20.86
N SER A 213 0.21 31.06 19.68
CA SER A 213 -0.67 31.18 18.52
C SER A 213 -1.32 29.81 18.17
N ILE A 214 -2.39 29.86 17.42
CA ILE A 214 -3.07 28.63 16.95
C ILE A 214 -2.10 27.73 16.18
N GLN A 215 -1.21 28.32 15.35
CA GLN A 215 -0.21 27.57 14.60
C GLN A 215 0.76 26.84 15.54
N GLU A 216 1.32 27.53 16.53
CA GLU A 216 2.23 26.94 17.51
C GLU A 216 1.54 25.84 18.34
N MET A 217 0.28 26.03 18.72
CA MET A 217 -0.50 24.98 19.38
C MET A 217 -0.68 23.73 18.50
N ILE A 218 -0.89 23.91 17.20
CA ILE A 218 -0.99 22.79 16.24
C ILE A 218 0.36 22.08 16.12
N GLU A 219 1.47 22.84 16.03
CA GLU A 219 2.82 22.28 15.94
C GLU A 219 3.17 21.45 17.20
N VAL A 220 2.84 21.95 18.38
CA VAL A 220 3.05 21.23 19.65
C VAL A 220 2.20 19.96 19.70
N ALA A 221 0.94 20.04 19.32
CA ALA A 221 0.04 18.89 19.31
C ALA A 221 0.53 17.81 18.34
N TRP A 222 0.96 18.21 17.14
CA TRP A 222 1.52 17.29 16.14
C TRP A 222 2.83 16.65 16.63
N ALA A 223 3.78 17.44 17.11
CA ALA A 223 5.06 16.93 17.58
C ALA A 223 4.94 16.02 18.82
N SER A 224 3.87 16.14 19.60
CA SER A 224 3.60 15.25 20.73
C SER A 224 2.93 13.93 20.35
N ALA A 225 2.40 13.83 19.13
CA ALA A 225 1.69 12.67 18.63
C ALA A 225 2.53 11.80 17.66
N SER A 226 3.67 12.31 17.18
CA SER A 226 4.55 11.69 16.18
C SER A 226 5.72 10.88 16.77
#